data_806ac25b08f5aadd4fd222f5a60c065c
#
_entry.id   806ac25b08f5aadd4fd222f5a60c065c
#
_cell.length_a   1.000
_cell.length_b   1.000
_cell.length_c   1.000
_cell.angle_alpha   90.00
_cell.angle_beta   90.00
_cell.angle_gamma   90.00
#
_symmetry.space_group_name_H-M   'P 1'
#
loop_
_entity.id
_entity.type
_entity.pdbx_description
1 polymer ?
#
loop_
_entity_poly.entity_id
_entity_poly.type
_entity_poly.pdbx_seq_one_letter_code
_entity_poly.pdbx_strand_id
1 'polypeptide(L)'
;TIACHFKCNVELWAHSKTAEKAGISAKIIESLYKGVTPQFDDSIDGLEQSMSYKLTKEYLSRYRVSDSTYEEALEVVGSVKGMVELVLVIGHYVGLAAQLNILRVPNPGDSQYFEY
;
A
#
# COMPACT_ATOMS: atom_id res chain seq x y z
N THR A 1 -1.75 1.86 0.15
CA THR A 1 -0.63 2.82 -0.04
C THR A 1 -0.45 3.15 -1.53
N ILE A 2 -0.18 2.17 -2.42
CA ILE A 2 0.11 2.38 -3.85
C ILE A 2 -1.06 3.04 -4.57
N ALA A 3 -2.27 2.52 -4.45
CA ALA A 3 -3.47 3.10 -5.04
C ALA A 3 -3.67 4.59 -4.69
N CYS A 4 -3.38 4.96 -3.44
CA CYS A 4 -3.48 6.34 -2.98
C CYS A 4 -2.38 7.23 -3.58
N HIS A 5 -1.15 6.71 -3.70
CA HIS A 5 -0.04 7.43 -4.32
C HIS A 5 -0.32 7.79 -5.78
N PHE A 6 -0.83 6.83 -6.54
CA PHE A 6 -1.17 7.00 -7.97
C PHE A 6 -2.60 7.49 -8.20
N LYS A 7 -3.35 7.80 -7.15
CA LYS A 7 -4.77 8.20 -7.22
C LYS A 7 -5.62 7.22 -8.03
N CYS A 8 -5.35 5.91 -7.90
CA CYS A 8 -6.07 4.88 -8.63
C CYS A 8 -7.37 4.50 -7.92
N ASN A 9 -8.49 5.05 -8.38
CA ASN A 9 -9.81 4.84 -7.78
C ASN A 9 -10.25 3.35 -7.83
N VAL A 10 -10.04 2.68 -8.95
CA VAL A 10 -10.43 1.26 -9.14
C VAL A 10 -9.69 0.36 -8.16
N GLU A 11 -8.37 0.55 -8.04
CA GLU A 11 -7.53 -0.24 -7.15
C GLU A 11 -7.89 0.00 -5.68
N LEU A 12 -8.10 1.26 -5.29
CA LEU A 12 -8.52 1.59 -3.92
C LEU A 12 -9.90 1.02 -3.60
N TRP A 13 -10.86 1.13 -4.51
CA TRP A 13 -12.20 0.56 -4.35
C TRP A 13 -12.16 -0.97 -4.16
N ALA A 14 -11.40 -1.67 -4.99
CA ALA A 14 -11.30 -3.12 -4.92
C ALA A 14 -10.61 -3.60 -3.64
N HIS A 15 -9.48 -2.96 -3.30
CA HIS A 15 -8.61 -3.43 -2.23
C HIS A 15 -8.97 -2.92 -0.84
N SER A 16 -9.69 -1.80 -0.70
CA SER A 16 -10.17 -1.36 0.63
C SER A 16 -11.09 -2.41 1.27
N LYS A 17 -12.04 -2.96 0.51
CA LYS A 17 -12.95 -4.01 1.00
C LYS A 17 -12.21 -5.32 1.34
N THR A 18 -11.19 -5.66 0.56
CA THR A 18 -10.36 -6.85 0.80
C THR A 18 -9.49 -6.64 2.04
N ALA A 19 -8.94 -5.45 2.22
CA ALA A 19 -8.15 -5.09 3.38
C ALA A 19 -8.95 -5.15 4.68
N GLU A 20 -10.19 -4.62 4.70
CA GLU A 20 -11.10 -4.74 5.85
C GLU A 20 -11.38 -6.19 6.21
N LYS A 21 -11.65 -7.04 5.21
CA LYS A 21 -11.86 -8.48 5.43
C LYS A 21 -10.60 -9.20 5.95
N ALA A 22 -9.43 -8.69 5.62
CA ALA A 22 -8.15 -9.18 6.11
C ALA A 22 -7.75 -8.61 7.48
N GLY A 23 -8.63 -7.82 8.12
CA GLY A 23 -8.41 -7.27 9.46
C GLY A 23 -7.75 -5.89 9.52
N ILE A 24 -7.51 -5.24 8.36
CA ILE A 24 -7.02 -3.85 8.36
C ILE A 24 -8.15 -2.93 8.82
N SER A 25 -7.90 -2.10 9.84
CA SER A 25 -8.93 -1.21 10.37
C SER A 25 -9.37 -0.15 9.35
N ALA A 26 -10.66 0.19 9.35
CA ALA A 26 -11.21 1.24 8.50
C ALA A 26 -10.51 2.59 8.72
N LYS A 27 -10.02 2.87 9.93
CA LYS A 27 -9.24 4.09 10.24
C LYS A 27 -7.91 4.14 9.51
N ILE A 28 -7.22 3.00 9.37
CA ILE A 28 -5.97 2.91 8.60
C ILE A 28 -6.26 3.21 7.13
N ILE A 29 -7.30 2.57 6.56
CA ILE A 29 -7.69 2.77 5.16
C ILE A 29 -8.08 4.24 4.92
N GLU A 30 -8.86 4.83 5.81
CA GLU A 30 -9.26 6.23 5.75
C GLU A 30 -8.05 7.18 5.79
N SER A 31 -7.08 6.91 6.67
CA SER A 31 -5.84 7.70 6.76
C SER A 31 -5.05 7.65 5.45
N LEU A 32 -4.99 6.48 4.81
CA LEU A 32 -4.25 6.29 3.55
C LEU A 32 -4.83 7.17 2.43
N TYR A 33 -6.15 7.17 2.21
CA TYR A 33 -6.72 7.97 1.12
C TYR A 33 -6.80 9.47 1.44
N LYS A 34 -6.84 9.86 2.72
CA LYS A 34 -6.69 11.25 3.17
C LYS A 34 -5.25 11.77 3.12
N GLY A 35 -4.28 10.91 2.82
CA GLY A 35 -2.86 11.27 2.79
C GLY A 35 -2.25 11.50 4.17
N VAL A 36 -2.92 11.05 5.24
CA VAL A 36 -2.44 11.13 6.61
C VAL A 36 -1.69 9.85 6.95
N THR A 37 -0.63 9.94 7.74
CA THR A 37 0.11 8.75 8.21
C THR A 37 -0.80 7.92 9.12
N PRO A 38 -1.06 6.64 8.78
CA PRO A 38 -1.87 5.78 9.62
C PRO A 38 -1.23 5.53 10.99
N GLN A 39 -2.07 5.27 11.99
CA GLN A 39 -1.62 4.80 13.29
C GLN A 39 -1.79 3.27 13.32
N PHE A 40 -0.71 2.57 13.57
CA PHE A 40 -0.66 1.13 13.72
C PHE A 40 -0.53 0.77 15.18
N ASP A 41 -1.05 -0.37 15.61
CA ASP A 41 -0.86 -0.88 16.96
C ASP A 41 0.46 -1.65 17.11
N ASP A 42 0.80 -2.04 18.34
CA ASP A 42 2.05 -2.74 18.67
C ASP A 42 1.93 -4.28 18.55
N SER A 43 0.85 -4.79 17.94
CA SER A 43 0.72 -6.21 17.64
C SER A 43 1.68 -6.62 16.53
N ILE A 44 1.88 -7.93 16.35
CA ILE A 44 2.69 -8.46 15.23
C ILE A 44 2.12 -7.99 13.90
N ASP A 45 0.80 -8.08 13.73
CA ASP A 45 0.11 -7.63 12.51
C ASP A 45 0.28 -6.12 12.31
N GLY A 46 0.21 -5.31 13.38
CA GLY A 46 0.42 -3.87 13.34
C GLY A 46 1.84 -3.50 12.95
N LEU A 47 2.84 -4.23 13.41
CA LEU A 47 4.25 -4.06 13.02
C LEU A 47 4.46 -4.39 11.54
N GLU A 48 3.90 -5.49 11.04
CA GLU A 48 3.96 -5.87 9.62
C GLU A 48 3.29 -4.82 8.72
N GLN A 49 2.12 -4.32 9.12
CA GLN A 49 1.41 -3.26 8.41
C GLN A 49 2.21 -1.95 8.38
N SER A 50 2.74 -1.55 9.54
CA SER A 50 3.57 -0.34 9.67
C SER A 50 4.82 -0.41 8.80
N MET A 51 5.51 -1.56 8.82
CA MET A 51 6.73 -1.75 8.04
C MET A 51 6.46 -1.79 6.54
N SER A 52 5.41 -2.50 6.12
CA SER A 52 4.98 -2.55 4.72
C SER A 52 4.59 -1.14 4.21
N TYR A 53 3.92 -0.35 5.05
CA TYR A 53 3.62 1.04 4.74
C TYR A 53 4.88 1.89 4.60
N LYS A 54 5.80 1.84 5.58
CA LYS A 54 7.06 2.60 5.61
C LYS A 54 7.91 2.31 4.38
N LEU A 55 8.16 1.03 4.10
CA LEU A 55 8.94 0.57 2.96
C LEU A 55 8.36 1.08 1.63
N THR A 56 7.05 0.88 1.45
CA THR A 56 6.35 1.29 0.23
C THR A 56 6.35 2.82 0.06
N LYS A 57 6.09 3.58 1.12
CA LYS A 57 6.12 5.06 1.08
C LYS A 57 7.49 5.60 0.75
N GLU A 58 8.54 5.06 1.34
CA GLU A 58 9.90 5.49 1.04
C GLU A 58 10.27 5.17 -0.40
N TYR A 59 9.98 3.96 -0.88
CA TYR A 59 10.21 3.58 -2.26
C TYR A 59 9.48 4.51 -3.25
N LEU A 60 8.18 4.75 -3.04
CA LEU A 60 7.38 5.60 -3.94
C LEU A 60 7.80 7.07 -3.93
N SER A 61 8.44 7.55 -2.86
CA SER A 61 8.90 8.93 -2.75
C SER A 61 10.33 9.15 -3.26
N ARG A 62 11.18 8.13 -3.18
CA ARG A 62 12.63 8.24 -3.46
C ARG A 62 13.11 7.30 -4.56
N TYR A 63 12.25 6.37 -5.03
CA TYR A 63 12.57 5.31 -5.98
C TYR A 63 13.65 4.33 -5.48
N ARG A 64 14.00 4.42 -4.23
CA ARG A 64 14.94 3.58 -3.49
C ARG A 64 14.61 3.66 -2.01
N VAL A 65 14.91 2.61 -1.25
CA VAL A 65 14.83 2.60 0.21
C VAL A 65 16.22 2.75 0.81
N SER A 66 16.31 3.34 2.01
CA SER A 66 17.52 3.42 2.80
C SER A 66 17.93 2.05 3.34
N ASP A 67 19.20 1.89 3.67
CA ASP A 67 19.71 0.64 4.25
C ASP A 67 18.98 0.33 5.56
N SER A 68 18.72 1.35 6.41
CA SER A 68 17.97 1.17 7.65
C SER A 68 16.54 0.68 7.42
N THR A 69 15.81 1.23 6.45
CA THR A 69 14.46 0.76 6.14
C THR A 69 14.48 -0.65 5.56
N TYR A 70 15.49 -0.99 4.75
CA TYR A 70 15.65 -2.34 4.24
C TYR A 70 15.92 -3.36 5.36
N GLU A 71 16.84 -3.04 6.28
CA GLU A 71 17.21 -3.92 7.40
C GLU A 71 16.02 -4.12 8.35
N GLU A 72 15.30 -3.05 8.72
CA GLU A 72 14.09 -3.14 9.53
C GLU A 72 13.01 -4.00 8.85
N ALA A 73 12.80 -3.82 7.55
CA ALA A 73 11.85 -4.61 6.79
C ALA A 73 12.25 -6.09 6.74
N LEU A 74 13.54 -6.38 6.54
CA LEU A 74 14.06 -7.75 6.52
C LEU A 74 13.87 -8.44 7.87
N GLU A 75 14.05 -7.70 8.98
CA GLU A 75 13.82 -8.22 10.33
C GLU A 75 12.34 -8.59 10.55
N VAL A 76 11.41 -7.71 10.18
CA VAL A 76 9.97 -7.95 10.33
C VAL A 76 9.48 -9.07 9.42
N VAL A 77 9.90 -9.09 8.17
CA VAL A 77 9.53 -10.13 7.18
C VAL A 77 10.23 -11.46 7.43
N GLY A 78 11.37 -11.45 8.13
CA GLY A 78 12.07 -12.62 8.63
C GLY A 78 12.91 -13.39 7.60
N SER A 79 12.89 -13.01 6.31
CA SER A 79 13.69 -13.68 5.29
C SER A 79 13.87 -12.86 4.01
N VAL A 80 14.96 -13.12 3.30
CA VAL A 80 15.19 -12.55 1.95
C VAL A 80 14.10 -13.00 0.97
N LYS A 81 13.60 -14.24 1.10
CA LYS A 81 12.48 -14.73 0.28
C LYS A 81 11.23 -13.87 0.50
N GLY A 82 10.84 -13.62 1.74
CA GLY A 82 9.69 -12.77 2.06
C GLY A 82 9.88 -11.34 1.55
N MET A 83 11.10 -10.79 1.64
CA MET A 83 11.40 -9.48 1.04
C MET A 83 11.20 -9.46 -0.47
N VAL A 84 11.64 -10.50 -1.19
CA VAL A 84 11.41 -10.62 -2.64
C VAL A 84 9.92 -10.70 -2.94
N GLU A 85 9.15 -11.48 -2.18
CA GLU A 85 7.69 -11.59 -2.33
C GLU A 85 7.00 -10.23 -2.09
N LEU A 86 7.40 -9.49 -1.05
CA LEU A 86 6.86 -8.15 -0.78
C LEU A 86 7.18 -7.17 -1.92
N VAL A 87 8.42 -7.19 -2.43
CA VAL A 87 8.82 -6.33 -3.56
C VAL A 87 8.05 -6.68 -4.84
N LEU A 88 7.79 -7.97 -5.10
CA LEU A 88 6.97 -8.41 -6.23
C LEU A 88 5.52 -7.90 -6.10
N VAL A 89 4.94 -7.92 -4.91
CA VAL A 89 3.61 -7.36 -4.64
C VAL A 89 3.61 -5.85 -4.90
N ILE A 90 4.60 -5.11 -4.39
CA ILE A 90 4.72 -3.67 -4.65
C ILE A 90 4.81 -3.39 -6.16
N GLY A 91 5.69 -4.10 -6.87
CA GLY A 91 5.86 -3.92 -8.32
C GLY A 91 4.60 -4.25 -9.12
N HIS A 92 3.87 -5.31 -8.73
CA HIS A 92 2.60 -5.68 -9.34
C HIS A 92 1.58 -4.54 -9.24
N TYR A 93 1.37 -3.98 -8.06
CA TYR A 93 0.37 -2.92 -7.85
C TYR A 93 0.79 -1.57 -8.44
N VAL A 94 2.08 -1.26 -8.50
CA VAL A 94 2.57 -0.10 -9.26
C VAL A 94 2.24 -0.23 -10.76
N GLY A 95 2.50 -1.41 -11.33
CA GLY A 95 2.16 -1.70 -12.73
C GLY A 95 0.66 -1.71 -12.99
N LEU A 96 -0.13 -2.26 -12.07
CA LEU A 96 -1.59 -2.30 -12.16
C LEU A 96 -2.19 -0.89 -12.10
N ALA A 97 -1.74 -0.04 -11.16
CA ALA A 97 -2.17 1.35 -11.07
C ALA A 97 -1.92 2.12 -12.39
N ALA A 98 -0.74 1.91 -12.99
CA ALA A 98 -0.42 2.52 -14.28
C ALA A 98 -1.38 2.05 -15.39
N GLN A 99 -1.66 0.75 -15.49
CA GLN A 99 -2.59 0.20 -16.49
C GLN A 99 -4.00 0.77 -16.30
N LEU A 100 -4.53 0.73 -15.07
CA LEU A 100 -5.88 1.19 -14.77
C LEU A 100 -6.06 2.69 -15.06
N ASN A 101 -5.07 3.51 -14.69
CA ASN A 101 -5.13 4.95 -14.89
C ASN A 101 -4.90 5.36 -16.36
N ILE A 102 -3.92 4.78 -17.05
CA ILE A 102 -3.61 5.10 -18.45
C ILE A 102 -4.77 4.66 -19.37
N LEU A 103 -5.32 3.47 -19.14
CA LEU A 103 -6.44 2.94 -19.91
C LEU A 103 -7.79 3.52 -19.48
N ARG A 104 -7.81 4.39 -18.47
CA ARG A 104 -9.02 5.06 -17.95
C ARG A 104 -10.13 4.07 -17.60
N VAL A 105 -9.76 2.97 -16.94
CA VAL A 105 -10.72 1.95 -16.52
C VAL A 105 -11.74 2.59 -15.57
N PRO A 106 -13.05 2.50 -15.86
CA PRO A 106 -14.06 3.13 -15.04
C PRO A 106 -14.13 2.48 -13.65
N ASN A 107 -14.37 3.29 -12.63
CA ASN A 107 -14.58 2.78 -11.28
C ASN A 107 -15.90 1.99 -11.23
N PRO A 108 -15.89 0.74 -10.77
CA PRO A 108 -17.10 -0.05 -10.63
C PRO A 108 -17.89 0.38 -9.40
N GLY A 109 -18.69 1.43 -9.52
CA GLY A 109 -19.53 2.00 -8.46
C GLY A 109 -19.42 3.52 -8.38
N ASP A 110 -20.26 4.10 -7.52
CA ASP A 110 -20.36 5.55 -7.35
C ASP A 110 -19.26 6.13 -6.43
N SER A 111 -18.40 5.29 -5.87
CA SER A 111 -17.35 5.71 -4.93
C SER A 111 -16.14 6.25 -5.69
N GLN A 112 -16.03 7.57 -5.72
CA GLN A 112 -14.85 8.27 -6.22
C GLN A 112 -14.05 8.81 -5.05
N TYR A 113 -12.82 8.31 -4.86
CA TYR A 113 -11.91 8.74 -3.78
C TYR A 113 -11.01 9.90 -4.20
N PHE A 114 -10.68 9.96 -5.48
CA PHE A 114 -9.77 10.97 -6.05
C PHE A 114 -10.42 11.63 -7.27
N GLU A 115 -10.22 12.92 -7.41
CA GLU A 115 -10.54 13.67 -8.63
C GLU A 115 -9.33 13.60 -9.59
N TYR A 116 -9.62 13.52 -10.89
CA TYR A 116 -8.62 13.49 -11.97
C TYR A 116 -8.55 14.84 -12.67
#